data_993c3e7a8f82fcee323f55b2ede48753
#
_entry.id   993c3e7a8f82fcee323f55b2ede48753
#
_cell.length_a   1.000
_cell.length_b   1.000
_cell.length_c   1.000
_cell.angle_alpha   90.00
_cell.angle_beta   90.00
_cell.angle_gamma   90.00
#
_symmetry.space_group_name_H-M   'P 1'
#
loop_
_entity.id
_entity.type
_entity.pdbx_description
1 polymer ?
#
loop_
_entity_poly.entity_id
_entity_poly.type
_entity_poly.pdbx_seq_one_letter_code
_entity_poly.pdbx_strand_id
1 'polypeptide(L)'
;MDAADVPAFQELEAPAGWRAVDFISDLHLQASEPGTFAAWRRYMVATHADAVFILGDLFEVWVGDDAAAEPGFAAECGAVLRDAAAARPVYFLHGNRDFLVGADFLRGCGVVLLQDPTVLTLAGQRWLLTHGDALCLADTGYLAFRDKVRRSAWQQTFLGQPLAQR
;
A
#
# COMPACT_ATOMS: atom_id res chain seq x y z
N MET A 1 -3.59 -19.29 -24.71
CA MET A 1 -2.85 -18.24 -23.96
C MET A 1 -1.47 -18.82 -23.71
N ASP A 2 -0.47 -18.24 -24.34
CA ASP A 2 0.91 -18.65 -24.11
C ASP A 2 1.35 -18.25 -22.69
N ALA A 3 2.20 -19.07 -22.06
CA ALA A 3 2.71 -18.83 -20.71
C ALA A 3 3.48 -17.48 -20.55
N ALA A 4 3.73 -16.78 -21.67
CA ALA A 4 4.38 -15.48 -21.71
C ALA A 4 3.47 -14.30 -21.32
N ASP A 5 2.16 -14.49 -21.21
CA ASP A 5 1.17 -13.42 -20.95
C ASP A 5 0.71 -13.34 -19.48
N VAL A 6 1.25 -14.18 -18.61
CA VAL A 6 0.93 -14.09 -17.18
C VAL A 6 1.79 -13.00 -16.55
N PRO A 7 1.19 -11.95 -15.96
CA PRO A 7 1.97 -10.93 -15.24
C PRO A 7 2.81 -11.57 -14.14
N ALA A 8 4.01 -11.04 -13.92
CA ALA A 8 4.81 -11.43 -12.78
C ALA A 8 4.03 -11.13 -11.49
N PHE A 9 3.98 -12.08 -10.58
CA PHE A 9 3.32 -11.94 -9.28
C PHE A 9 4.22 -12.45 -8.16
N GLN A 10 4.01 -11.93 -6.97
CA GLN A 10 4.66 -12.40 -5.76
C GLN A 10 3.83 -13.52 -5.12
N GLU A 11 4.48 -14.50 -4.52
CA GLU A 11 3.81 -15.48 -3.66
C GLU A 11 4.17 -15.22 -2.20
N LEU A 12 3.16 -15.29 -1.33
CA LEU A 12 3.28 -15.14 0.12
C LEU A 12 2.56 -16.31 0.78
N GLU A 13 3.31 -17.11 1.54
CA GLU A 13 2.76 -18.19 2.35
C GLU A 13 2.48 -17.68 3.75
N ALA A 14 1.22 -17.76 4.18
CA ALA A 14 0.84 -17.39 5.54
C ALA A 14 1.39 -18.43 6.55
N PRO A 15 1.90 -17.99 7.71
CA PRO A 15 2.24 -18.91 8.78
C PRO A 15 1.06 -19.81 9.17
N ALA A 16 1.33 -21.09 9.44
CA ALA A 16 0.29 -22.08 9.76
C ALA A 16 -0.56 -21.72 10.98
N GLY A 17 -0.07 -20.82 11.83
CA GLY A 17 -0.81 -20.36 13.03
C GLY A 17 -1.85 -19.26 12.75
N TRP A 18 -1.86 -18.65 11.58
CA TRP A 18 -2.82 -17.59 11.28
C TRP A 18 -4.23 -18.16 11.10
N ARG A 19 -5.18 -17.52 11.74
CA ARG A 19 -6.60 -17.88 11.73
C ARG A 19 -7.48 -16.80 11.14
N ALA A 20 -7.07 -15.54 11.28
CA ALA A 20 -7.79 -14.38 10.78
C ALA A 20 -6.81 -13.36 10.23
N VAL A 21 -7.08 -12.87 9.04
CA VAL A 21 -6.35 -11.74 8.44
C VAL A 21 -7.36 -10.68 8.02
N ASP A 22 -6.99 -9.43 8.20
CA ASP A 22 -7.82 -8.31 7.78
C ASP A 22 -7.30 -7.72 6.48
N PHE A 23 -8.23 -7.34 5.60
CA PHE A 23 -7.95 -6.59 4.39
C PHE A 23 -8.63 -5.23 4.49
N ILE A 24 -7.86 -4.16 4.26
CA ILE A 24 -8.37 -2.79 4.18
C ILE A 24 -7.84 -2.13 2.93
N SER A 25 -8.61 -1.22 2.34
CA SER A 25 -8.22 -0.42 1.16
C SER A 25 -9.01 0.88 1.10
N ASP A 26 -8.60 1.79 0.23
CA ASP A 26 -9.38 2.96 -0.17
C ASP A 26 -9.80 3.87 1.02
N LEU A 27 -8.89 4.06 1.97
CA LEU A 27 -9.16 4.92 3.12
C LEU A 27 -8.95 6.40 2.81
N HIS A 28 -8.14 6.71 1.83
CA HIS A 28 -7.89 8.07 1.34
C HIS A 28 -7.53 9.04 2.47
N LEU A 29 -6.64 8.60 3.37
CA LEU A 29 -6.25 9.40 4.54
C LEU A 29 -5.64 10.74 4.12
N GLN A 30 -6.16 11.80 4.71
CA GLN A 30 -5.71 13.17 4.51
C GLN A 30 -5.96 14.02 5.77
N ALA A 31 -5.17 15.07 5.94
CA ALA A 31 -5.24 15.91 7.13
C ALA A 31 -6.60 16.62 7.30
N SER A 32 -7.31 16.87 6.20
CA SER A 32 -8.65 17.48 6.20
C SER A 32 -9.77 16.55 6.69
N GLU A 33 -9.49 15.24 6.81
CA GLU A 33 -10.46 14.21 7.23
C GLU A 33 -10.05 13.53 8.55
N PRO A 34 -10.01 14.28 9.68
CA PRO A 34 -9.52 13.75 10.95
C PRO A 34 -10.38 12.61 11.50
N GLY A 35 -11.66 12.54 11.10
CA GLY A 35 -12.55 11.46 11.49
C GLY A 35 -12.14 10.12 10.92
N THR A 36 -11.78 10.07 9.64
CA THR A 36 -11.28 8.88 8.94
C THR A 36 -9.96 8.42 9.55
N PHE A 37 -9.02 9.34 9.76
CA PHE A 37 -7.76 9.05 10.43
C PHE A 37 -7.97 8.46 11.85
N ALA A 38 -8.84 9.08 12.65
CA ALA A 38 -9.13 8.60 14.00
C ALA A 38 -9.80 7.20 14.00
N ALA A 39 -10.68 6.92 13.04
CA ALA A 39 -11.30 5.61 12.87
C ALA A 39 -10.27 4.55 12.50
N TRP A 40 -9.41 4.83 11.51
CA TRP A 40 -8.33 3.94 11.10
C TRP A 40 -7.35 3.67 12.26
N ARG A 41 -6.88 4.70 12.94
CA ARG A 41 -6.00 4.55 14.11
C ARG A 41 -6.60 3.64 15.17
N ARG A 42 -7.89 3.82 15.52
CA ARG A 42 -8.57 2.95 16.48
C ARG A 42 -8.64 1.51 16.00
N TYR A 43 -8.94 1.31 14.72
CA TYR A 43 -8.98 -0.02 14.11
C TYR A 43 -7.60 -0.70 14.18
N MET A 44 -6.51 -0.02 13.78
CA MET A 44 -5.16 -0.59 13.79
C MET A 44 -4.70 -1.03 15.19
N VAL A 45 -5.17 -0.34 16.23
CA VAL A 45 -4.92 -0.72 17.63
C VAL A 45 -5.82 -1.88 18.08
N ALA A 46 -7.09 -1.87 17.69
CA ALA A 46 -8.12 -2.75 18.27
C ALA A 46 -8.28 -4.08 17.54
N THR A 47 -7.83 -4.22 16.30
CA THR A 47 -7.97 -5.47 15.55
C THR A 47 -7.26 -6.64 16.24
N HIS A 48 -7.89 -7.81 16.19
CA HIS A 48 -7.35 -9.09 16.70
C HIS A 48 -6.86 -9.99 15.55
N ALA A 49 -6.78 -9.47 14.32
CA ALA A 49 -6.25 -10.21 13.19
C ALA A 49 -4.78 -10.60 13.41
N ASP A 50 -4.39 -11.75 12.90
CA ASP A 50 -3.00 -12.23 12.91
C ASP A 50 -2.11 -11.40 11.98
N ALA A 51 -2.69 -10.81 10.94
CA ALA A 51 -2.03 -9.87 10.04
C ALA A 51 -3.03 -8.87 9.43
N VAL A 52 -2.54 -7.71 9.00
CA VAL A 52 -3.32 -6.69 8.26
C VAL A 52 -2.69 -6.48 6.90
N PHE A 53 -3.51 -6.53 5.86
CA PHE A 53 -3.15 -6.25 4.47
C PHE A 53 -3.82 -4.95 4.02
N ILE A 54 -3.01 -3.95 3.69
CA ILE A 54 -3.47 -2.67 3.13
C ILE A 54 -3.35 -2.78 1.62
N LEU A 55 -4.49 -2.87 0.93
CA LEU A 55 -4.55 -3.14 -0.52
C LEU A 55 -4.61 -1.87 -1.36
N GLY A 56 -3.84 -0.85 -0.97
CA GLY A 56 -3.69 0.40 -1.70
C GLY A 56 -4.68 1.49 -1.28
N ASP A 57 -4.38 2.69 -1.74
CA ASP A 57 -5.14 3.92 -1.48
C ASP A 57 -5.38 4.15 0.02
N LEU A 58 -4.35 3.84 0.84
CA LEU A 58 -4.32 4.24 2.25
C LEU A 58 -4.31 5.76 2.35
N PHE A 59 -3.51 6.42 1.52
CA PHE A 59 -3.39 7.88 1.45
C PHE A 59 -4.12 8.44 0.24
N GLU A 60 -4.76 9.61 0.39
CA GLU A 60 -5.34 10.36 -0.73
C GLU A 60 -4.28 10.78 -1.74
N VAL A 61 -3.10 11.12 -1.26
CA VAL A 61 -1.93 11.44 -2.08
C VAL A 61 -0.65 11.15 -1.32
N TRP A 62 0.36 10.66 -2.04
CA TRP A 62 1.73 10.53 -1.54
C TRP A 62 2.71 11.06 -2.59
N VAL A 63 3.51 12.04 -2.20
CA VAL A 63 4.42 12.75 -3.12
C VAL A 63 5.90 12.40 -2.91
N GLY A 64 6.18 11.45 -2.02
CA GLY A 64 7.51 10.96 -1.68
C GLY A 64 7.73 10.81 -0.18
N ASP A 65 8.66 9.94 0.20
CA ASP A 65 8.93 9.58 1.59
C ASP A 65 9.53 10.73 2.42
N ASP A 66 10.17 11.68 1.76
CA ASP A 66 10.69 12.90 2.38
C ASP A 66 9.57 13.80 2.97
N ALA A 67 8.33 13.68 2.47
CA ALA A 67 7.18 14.34 3.10
C ALA A 67 6.88 13.81 4.52
N ALA A 68 7.28 12.59 4.84
CA ALA A 68 7.10 11.99 6.16
C ALA A 68 8.31 12.18 7.10
N ALA A 69 9.41 12.75 6.61
CA ALA A 69 10.59 13.05 7.41
C ALA A 69 10.37 14.27 8.34
N GLU A 70 9.48 15.16 7.95
CA GLU A 70 9.10 16.34 8.74
C GLU A 70 7.86 16.06 9.59
N PRO A 71 7.72 16.74 10.76
CA PRO A 71 6.50 16.66 11.57
C PRO A 71 5.27 17.05 10.76
N GLY A 72 4.25 16.17 10.73
CA GLY A 72 3.03 16.41 9.97
C GLY A 72 2.20 15.14 9.83
N PHE A 73 1.13 15.21 9.03
CA PHE A 73 0.15 14.15 8.90
C PHE A 73 0.76 12.83 8.40
N ALA A 74 1.69 12.88 7.44
CA ALA A 74 2.37 11.68 6.95
C ALA A 74 3.21 10.99 8.05
N ALA A 75 3.91 11.78 8.90
CA ALA A 75 4.66 11.26 10.04
C ALA A 75 3.74 10.66 11.11
N GLU A 76 2.56 11.26 11.36
CA GLU A 76 1.55 10.71 12.28
C GLU A 76 1.00 9.37 11.77
N CYS A 77 0.72 9.25 10.49
CA CYS A 77 0.34 7.97 9.87
C CYS A 77 1.45 6.94 9.99
N GLY A 78 2.70 7.32 9.77
CA GLY A 78 3.87 6.46 9.98
C GLY A 78 3.99 5.96 11.41
N ALA A 79 3.64 6.77 12.42
CA ALA A 79 3.62 6.34 13.81
C ALA A 79 2.58 5.24 14.06
N VAL A 80 1.36 5.41 13.53
CA VAL A 80 0.29 4.39 13.63
C VAL A 80 0.71 3.08 12.97
N LEU A 81 1.35 3.16 11.78
CA LEU A 81 1.86 1.97 11.08
C LEU A 81 2.93 1.25 11.90
N ARG A 82 3.88 1.98 12.50
CA ARG A 82 4.94 1.39 13.36
C ARG A 82 4.34 0.69 14.57
N ASP A 83 3.41 1.33 15.27
CA ASP A 83 2.76 0.75 16.44
C ASP A 83 2.01 -0.54 16.06
N ALA A 84 1.30 -0.53 14.94
CA ALA A 84 0.60 -1.70 14.44
C ALA A 84 1.56 -2.82 14.03
N ALA A 85 2.65 -2.48 13.30
CA ALA A 85 3.64 -3.44 12.83
C ALA A 85 4.46 -4.06 13.99
N ALA A 86 4.61 -3.34 15.10
CA ALA A 86 5.20 -3.90 16.32
C ALA A 86 4.33 -4.98 16.99
N ALA A 87 3.01 -4.94 16.75
CA ALA A 87 2.05 -5.89 17.35
C ALA A 87 1.77 -7.09 16.45
N ARG A 88 1.81 -6.92 15.13
CA ARG A 88 1.48 -7.96 14.13
C ARG A 88 2.07 -7.62 12.75
N PRO A 89 2.25 -8.59 11.85
CA PRO A 89 2.63 -8.33 10.47
C PRO A 89 1.63 -7.38 9.79
N VAL A 90 2.16 -6.33 9.16
CA VAL A 90 1.40 -5.39 8.33
C VAL A 90 2.03 -5.39 6.95
N TYR A 91 1.20 -5.58 5.94
CA TYR A 91 1.57 -5.59 4.53
C TYR A 91 0.91 -4.42 3.81
N PHE A 92 1.62 -3.88 2.84
CA PHE A 92 1.14 -2.77 2.02
C PHE A 92 1.29 -3.10 0.55
N LEU A 93 0.25 -2.84 -0.22
CA LEU A 93 0.23 -2.93 -1.66
C LEU A 93 -0.17 -1.56 -2.21
N HIS A 94 0.49 -1.10 -3.26
CA HIS A 94 0.24 0.23 -3.82
C HIS A 94 -1.14 0.34 -4.48
N GLY A 95 -1.87 1.40 -4.18
CA GLY A 95 -3.01 1.88 -4.95
C GLY A 95 -2.64 2.88 -6.04
N ASN A 96 -3.64 3.50 -6.63
CA ASN A 96 -3.44 4.51 -7.66
C ASN A 96 -3.16 5.91 -7.09
N ARG A 97 -3.45 6.15 -5.82
CA ARG A 97 -3.21 7.42 -5.13
C ARG A 97 -1.86 7.46 -4.42
N ASP A 98 -1.40 6.32 -3.95
CA ASP A 98 -0.25 6.22 -3.06
C ASP A 98 0.90 5.36 -3.59
N PHE A 99 1.00 5.19 -4.90
CA PHE A 99 2.03 4.38 -5.57
C PHE A 99 3.46 4.92 -5.41
N LEU A 100 3.64 6.12 -4.89
CA LEU A 100 4.94 6.71 -4.57
C LEU A 100 5.37 6.46 -3.11
N VAL A 101 4.55 5.75 -2.32
CA VAL A 101 4.98 5.29 -0.99
C VAL A 101 6.18 4.36 -1.18
N GLY A 102 7.33 4.79 -0.67
CA GLY A 102 8.59 4.11 -0.89
C GLY A 102 8.85 2.97 0.10
N ALA A 103 9.70 2.04 -0.35
CA ALA A 103 10.10 0.91 0.47
C ALA A 103 10.88 1.34 1.73
N ASP A 104 11.55 2.49 1.72
CA ASP A 104 12.31 2.98 2.86
C ASP A 104 11.39 3.51 3.97
N PHE A 105 10.32 4.24 3.62
CA PHE A 105 9.29 4.65 4.57
C PHE A 105 8.60 3.44 5.20
N LEU A 106 8.14 2.50 4.37
CA LEU A 106 7.45 1.30 4.86
C LEU A 106 8.35 0.45 5.75
N ARG A 107 9.62 0.25 5.36
CA ARG A 107 10.61 -0.47 6.18
C ARG A 107 10.85 0.25 7.51
N GLY A 108 10.94 1.58 7.51
CA GLY A 108 11.05 2.40 8.71
C GLY A 108 9.83 2.29 9.63
N CYS A 109 8.68 1.89 9.09
CA CYS A 109 7.46 1.58 9.84
C CYS A 109 7.31 0.10 10.19
N GLY A 110 8.22 -0.79 9.77
CA GLY A 110 8.08 -2.23 9.95
C GLY A 110 7.02 -2.89 9.06
N VAL A 111 6.58 -2.20 8.02
CA VAL A 111 5.56 -2.66 7.07
C VAL A 111 6.23 -3.29 5.86
N VAL A 112 5.69 -4.41 5.38
CA VAL A 112 6.20 -5.14 4.21
C VAL A 112 5.50 -4.65 2.95
N LEU A 113 6.26 -4.14 1.98
CA LEU A 113 5.74 -3.79 0.66
C LEU A 113 5.53 -5.06 -0.17
N LEU A 114 4.33 -5.24 -0.69
CA LEU A 114 3.97 -6.31 -1.62
C LEU A 114 3.99 -5.81 -3.07
N GLN A 115 4.22 -6.74 -4.00
CA GLN A 115 3.99 -6.51 -5.43
C GLN A 115 2.48 -6.57 -5.74
N ASP A 116 2.03 -5.81 -6.73
CA ASP A 116 0.70 -5.92 -7.30
C ASP A 116 0.79 -6.63 -8.67
N PRO A 117 0.22 -7.85 -8.82
CA PRO A 117 -0.50 -8.64 -7.82
C PRO A 117 0.39 -9.51 -6.92
N THR A 118 -0.13 -9.92 -5.76
CA THR A 118 0.44 -10.94 -4.87
C THR A 118 -0.55 -12.08 -4.66
N VAL A 119 -0.07 -13.32 -4.66
CA VAL A 119 -0.86 -14.50 -4.29
C VAL A 119 -0.56 -14.86 -2.83
N LEU A 120 -1.56 -14.72 -1.96
CA LEU A 120 -1.50 -15.18 -0.58
C LEU A 120 -2.04 -16.60 -0.47
N THR A 121 -1.24 -17.52 0.05
CA THR A 121 -1.72 -18.83 0.48
C THR A 121 -2.05 -18.80 1.97
N LEU A 122 -3.32 -19.00 2.32
CA LEU A 122 -3.81 -18.99 3.70
C LEU A 122 -4.74 -20.19 3.91
N ALA A 123 -4.48 -20.99 4.92
CA ALA A 123 -5.26 -22.19 5.27
C ALA A 123 -5.49 -23.13 4.06
N GLY A 124 -4.49 -23.30 3.22
CA GLY A 124 -4.55 -24.16 2.01
C GLY A 124 -5.32 -23.56 0.84
N GLN A 125 -5.79 -22.34 0.94
CA GLN A 125 -6.46 -21.61 -0.13
C GLN A 125 -5.55 -20.51 -0.68
N ARG A 126 -5.66 -20.24 -1.98
CA ARG A 126 -4.90 -19.20 -2.69
C ARG A 126 -5.82 -18.01 -2.96
N TRP A 127 -5.35 -16.82 -2.56
CA TRP A 127 -6.04 -15.55 -2.68
C TRP A 127 -5.21 -14.60 -3.54
N LEU A 128 -5.78 -14.10 -4.63
CA LEU A 128 -5.12 -13.05 -5.42
C LEU A 128 -5.38 -11.70 -4.78
N LEU A 129 -4.32 -11.06 -4.33
CA LEU A 129 -4.35 -9.71 -3.77
C LEU A 129 -3.92 -8.73 -4.85
N THR A 130 -4.77 -7.76 -5.14
CA THR A 130 -4.50 -6.66 -6.07
C THR A 130 -5.32 -5.45 -5.67
N HIS A 131 -4.82 -4.25 -5.94
CA HIS A 131 -5.64 -3.04 -5.81
C HIS A 131 -6.75 -3.00 -6.86
N GLY A 132 -6.48 -3.58 -8.04
CA GLY A 132 -7.50 -3.74 -9.08
C GLY A 132 -7.57 -2.61 -10.10
N ASP A 133 -6.88 -1.51 -9.92
CA ASP A 133 -6.86 -0.36 -10.84
C ASP A 133 -6.40 -0.75 -12.26
N ALA A 134 -5.49 -1.72 -12.38
CA ALA A 134 -5.04 -2.26 -13.66
C ALA A 134 -6.12 -3.04 -14.43
N LEU A 135 -7.23 -3.41 -13.78
CA LEU A 135 -8.33 -4.15 -14.37
C LEU A 135 -9.42 -3.25 -14.98
N CYS A 136 -9.27 -1.93 -14.88
CA CYS A 136 -10.18 -0.94 -15.50
C CYS A 136 -9.93 -0.84 -17.01
N LEU A 137 -10.11 -1.94 -17.74
CA LEU A 137 -9.70 -2.10 -19.14
C LEU A 137 -10.40 -1.12 -20.10
N ALA A 138 -11.57 -0.62 -19.75
CA ALA A 138 -12.31 0.36 -20.55
C ALA A 138 -11.71 1.78 -20.45
N ASP A 139 -10.98 2.10 -19.38
CA ASP A 139 -10.33 3.40 -19.20
C ASP A 139 -8.90 3.38 -19.76
N THR A 140 -8.80 3.42 -21.09
CA THR A 140 -7.50 3.39 -21.78
C THR A 140 -6.64 4.61 -21.47
N GLY A 141 -7.26 5.77 -21.16
CA GLY A 141 -6.56 6.99 -20.75
C GLY A 141 -5.87 6.80 -19.40
N TYR A 142 -6.59 6.26 -18.43
CA TYR A 142 -6.03 5.92 -17.13
C TYR A 142 -4.90 4.88 -17.25
N LEU A 143 -5.11 3.80 -18.01
CA LEU A 143 -4.09 2.76 -18.16
C LEU A 143 -2.79 3.28 -18.78
N ALA A 144 -2.89 4.18 -19.78
CA ALA A 144 -1.71 4.84 -20.36
C ALA A 144 -1.00 5.75 -19.34
N PHE A 145 -1.75 6.50 -18.54
CA PHE A 145 -1.21 7.30 -17.44
C PHE A 145 -0.53 6.39 -16.39
N ARG A 146 -1.21 5.34 -15.94
CA ARG A 146 -0.68 4.36 -14.99
C ARG A 146 0.66 3.76 -15.46
N ASP A 147 0.71 3.28 -16.70
CA ASP A 147 1.94 2.73 -17.29
C ASP A 147 3.08 3.76 -17.25
N LYS A 148 2.80 5.00 -17.57
CA LYS A 148 3.79 6.08 -17.55
C LYS A 148 4.34 6.33 -16.14
N VAL A 149 3.46 6.54 -15.14
CA VAL A 149 3.87 6.98 -13.78
C VAL A 149 4.45 5.85 -12.94
N ARG A 150 4.18 4.59 -13.30
CA ARG A 150 4.77 3.41 -12.66
C ARG A 150 6.19 3.10 -13.14
N ARG A 151 6.68 3.76 -14.19
CA ARG A 151 8.06 3.58 -14.68
C ARG A 151 9.05 4.22 -13.73
N SER A 152 10.12 3.47 -13.40
CA SER A 152 11.18 3.94 -12.51
C SER A 152 11.78 5.28 -12.95
N ALA A 153 12.00 5.47 -14.26
CA ALA A 153 12.55 6.71 -14.78
C ALA A 153 11.65 7.92 -14.53
N TRP A 154 10.31 7.75 -14.65
CA TRP A 154 9.37 8.81 -14.33
C TRP A 154 9.38 9.12 -12.83
N GLN A 155 9.33 8.09 -11.99
CA GLN A 155 9.33 8.25 -10.54
C GLN A 155 10.61 8.91 -10.04
N GLN A 156 11.77 8.52 -10.56
CA GLN A 156 13.06 9.16 -10.22
C GLN A 156 13.07 10.64 -10.60
N THR A 157 12.57 10.98 -11.79
CA THR A 157 12.48 12.37 -12.24
C THR A 157 11.52 13.18 -11.36
N PHE A 158 10.35 12.63 -11.02
CA PHE A 158 9.36 13.29 -10.19
C PHE A 158 9.88 13.49 -8.75
N LEU A 159 10.39 12.42 -8.13
CA LEU A 159 10.90 12.44 -6.75
C LEU A 159 12.21 13.26 -6.63
N GLY A 160 12.93 13.48 -7.72
CA GLY A 160 14.10 14.37 -7.76
C GLY A 160 13.75 15.87 -7.72
N GLN A 161 12.47 16.23 -7.85
CA GLN A 161 12.04 17.62 -7.73
C GLN A 161 11.95 18.02 -6.25
N PRO A 162 12.10 19.32 -5.91
CA PRO A 162 11.82 19.81 -4.57
C PRO A 162 10.38 19.47 -4.13
N LEU A 163 10.19 19.13 -2.86
CA LEU A 163 8.87 18.72 -2.32
C LEU A 163 7.75 19.73 -2.64
N ALA A 164 8.07 21.03 -2.60
CA ALA A 164 7.11 22.10 -2.93
C ALA A 164 6.67 22.16 -4.41
N GLN A 165 7.28 21.35 -5.29
CA GLN A 165 6.98 21.30 -6.74
C GLN A 165 6.31 19.98 -7.15
N ARG A 166 6.15 19.08 -6.21
CA ARG A 166 5.49 17.77 -6.38
C ARG A 166 3.99 17.79 -5.91
#